data_52d65262fe5cf05740fe842b391c6846
#
_entry.id   52d65262fe5cf05740fe842b391c6846
#
_cell.length_a   1.000
_cell.length_b   1.000
_cell.length_c   1.000
_cell.angle_alpha   90.00
_cell.angle_beta   90.00
_cell.angle_gamma   90.00
#
_symmetry.space_group_name_H-M   'P 1'
#
loop_
_entity.id
_entity.type
_entity.pdbx_description
1 polymer ?
#
loop_
_entity_poly.entity_id
_entity_poly.type
_entity_poly.pdbx_seq_one_letter_code
_entity_poly.pdbx_strand_id
1 'polypeptide(L)'
;GGKGDKSFNDAAFRGLEKAKKELQITFDEYEPKDPATEAKDALTKFAESGDYDLIIGVGFTMKDSLLAVAQQFPEQKFAIVDEKIEGVANIASLSFKEHEGSFLVGALAAMMSKTGTIGFVGGLESPLIQKFQSGFNQGAKYINPNIKLLSVYIGGNNAFNDPASAKTKTETLIQQKADVVYHAAGASGQGVFQATKEKNVYAIGVDSNQDSIAPGTILTSMMKYVDNAVFDEVKEVLEGKYQPVIKEFGIKENGVGTTEFEFTKEKIGEENIKKLEQIKQDIKDGKIVVKPTL
;
A
#
# COMPACT_ATOMS: atom_id res chain seq x y z
N GLY A 1 -11.22 -3.46 2.94
CA GLY A 1 -10.80 -4.64 2.20
C GLY A 1 -10.72 -5.83 3.12
N GLY A 2 -10.33 -6.90 2.61
CA GLY A 2 -10.15 -8.15 3.30
C GLY A 2 -9.28 -9.05 2.46
N LYS A 3 -9.15 -10.27 2.86
CA LYS A 3 -8.44 -11.31 2.10
C LYS A 3 -9.10 -11.53 0.73
N GLY A 4 -8.28 -11.66 -0.31
CA GLY A 4 -8.74 -11.70 -1.71
C GLY A 4 -8.73 -10.33 -2.40
N ASP A 5 -8.21 -9.30 -1.75
CA ASP A 5 -8.11 -7.94 -2.31
C ASP A 5 -7.08 -7.81 -3.44
N LYS A 6 -6.21 -8.80 -3.60
CA LYS A 6 -5.05 -8.79 -4.51
C LYS A 6 -4.12 -7.60 -4.30
N SER A 7 -4.07 -7.07 -3.08
CA SER A 7 -3.39 -5.85 -2.70
C SER A 7 -2.77 -5.99 -1.31
N PHE A 8 -3.13 -5.14 -0.37
CA PHE A 8 -2.57 -4.98 0.97
C PHE A 8 -2.80 -6.17 1.91
N ASN A 9 -4.06 -6.63 2.03
CA ASN A 9 -4.38 -7.74 2.95
C ASN A 9 -3.77 -9.06 2.47
N ASP A 10 -3.83 -9.32 1.15
CA ASP A 10 -3.17 -10.48 0.57
C ASP A 10 -1.65 -10.44 0.73
N ALA A 11 -1.03 -9.25 0.73
CA ALA A 11 0.40 -9.11 0.99
C ALA A 11 0.74 -9.50 2.44
N ALA A 12 -0.01 -9.00 3.43
CA ALA A 12 0.19 -9.38 4.83
C ALA A 12 0.02 -10.89 5.04
N PHE A 13 -1.01 -11.47 4.43
CA PHE A 13 -1.27 -12.90 4.49
C PHE A 13 -0.14 -13.73 3.86
N ARG A 14 0.41 -13.31 2.71
CA ARG A 14 1.59 -13.98 2.11
C ARG A 14 2.79 -13.98 3.06
N GLY A 15 3.00 -12.92 3.83
CA GLY A 15 4.06 -12.85 4.84
C GLY A 15 3.89 -13.93 5.92
N LEU A 16 2.66 -14.13 6.42
CA LEU A 16 2.35 -15.19 7.39
C LEU A 16 2.48 -16.59 6.78
N GLU A 17 1.98 -16.82 5.57
CA GLU A 17 2.13 -18.11 4.88
C GLU A 17 3.61 -18.44 4.62
N LYS A 18 4.43 -17.44 4.27
CA LYS A 18 5.87 -17.60 4.16
C LYS A 18 6.50 -17.97 5.50
N ALA A 19 6.11 -17.28 6.59
CA ALA A 19 6.60 -17.59 7.94
C ALA A 19 6.19 -19.00 8.38
N LYS A 20 4.95 -19.42 8.12
CA LYS A 20 4.49 -20.80 8.37
C LYS A 20 5.35 -21.83 7.67
N LYS A 21 5.67 -21.59 6.38
CA LYS A 21 6.46 -22.53 5.57
C LYS A 21 7.94 -22.57 5.97
N GLU A 22 8.55 -21.41 6.20
CA GLU A 22 9.99 -21.27 6.38
C GLU A 22 10.43 -21.33 7.85
N LEU A 23 9.58 -20.82 8.75
CA LEU A 23 9.87 -20.72 10.20
C LEU A 23 9.09 -21.74 11.03
N GLN A 24 8.22 -22.54 10.39
CA GLN A 24 7.43 -23.61 11.02
C GLN A 24 6.50 -23.11 12.14
N ILE A 25 5.99 -21.88 12.02
CA ILE A 25 4.98 -21.34 12.93
C ILE A 25 3.58 -21.87 12.59
N THR A 26 2.65 -21.68 13.52
CA THR A 26 1.21 -21.74 13.26
C THR A 26 0.63 -20.35 13.42
N PHE A 27 -0.49 -20.06 12.78
CA PHE A 27 -1.22 -18.82 12.99
C PHE A 27 -2.72 -19.02 12.79
N ASP A 28 -3.49 -18.21 13.50
CA ASP A 28 -4.92 -18.03 13.31
C ASP A 28 -5.19 -16.66 12.71
N GLU A 29 -6.28 -16.52 12.00
CA GLU A 29 -6.69 -15.25 11.40
C GLU A 29 -8.13 -14.93 11.76
N TYR A 30 -8.41 -13.65 11.90
CA TYR A 30 -9.76 -13.13 12.01
C TYR A 30 -9.92 -11.90 11.12
N GLU A 31 -10.95 -11.92 10.31
CA GLU A 31 -11.30 -10.82 9.42
C GLU A 31 -12.58 -10.15 9.89
N PRO A 32 -12.49 -8.98 10.55
CA PRO A 32 -13.68 -8.26 11.00
C PRO A 32 -14.45 -7.71 9.79
N LYS A 33 -15.77 -7.86 9.81
CA LYS A 33 -16.67 -7.24 8.83
C LYS A 33 -16.71 -5.73 8.99
N ASP A 34 -16.73 -5.29 10.24
CA ASP A 34 -16.61 -3.90 10.64
C ASP A 34 -15.46 -3.75 11.65
N PRO A 35 -14.26 -3.33 11.20
CA PRO A 35 -13.12 -3.15 12.10
C PRO A 35 -13.37 -2.19 13.26
N ALA A 36 -14.22 -1.19 13.09
CA ALA A 36 -14.51 -0.21 14.15
C ALA A 36 -15.24 -0.83 15.35
N THR A 37 -16.05 -1.86 15.12
CA THR A 37 -16.87 -2.48 16.17
C THR A 37 -16.38 -3.85 16.61
N GLU A 38 -15.80 -4.64 15.71
CA GLU A 38 -15.46 -6.05 15.96
C GLU A 38 -13.97 -6.26 16.31
N ALA A 39 -13.07 -5.37 15.87
CA ALA A 39 -11.63 -5.58 16.00
C ALA A 39 -11.19 -5.68 17.47
N LYS A 40 -11.71 -4.83 18.33
CA LYS A 40 -11.34 -4.84 19.76
C LYS A 40 -11.66 -6.17 20.42
N ASP A 41 -12.87 -6.71 20.20
CA ASP A 41 -13.31 -7.97 20.79
C ASP A 41 -12.46 -9.16 20.27
N ALA A 42 -12.13 -9.17 18.99
CA ALA A 42 -11.29 -10.20 18.41
C ALA A 42 -9.86 -10.16 18.97
N LEU A 43 -9.25 -8.97 19.01
CA LEU A 43 -7.91 -8.77 19.60
C LEU A 43 -7.87 -9.15 21.08
N THR A 44 -8.93 -8.81 21.84
CA THR A 44 -9.05 -9.18 23.25
C THR A 44 -9.08 -10.69 23.42
N LYS A 45 -9.89 -11.41 22.62
CA LYS A 45 -9.96 -12.87 22.68
C LYS A 45 -8.62 -13.53 22.37
N PHE A 46 -7.89 -13.04 21.38
CA PHE A 46 -6.55 -13.55 21.10
C PHE A 46 -5.59 -13.31 22.27
N ALA A 47 -5.63 -12.13 22.87
CA ALA A 47 -4.75 -11.80 24.00
C ALA A 47 -5.12 -12.57 25.30
N GLU A 48 -6.41 -12.75 25.56
CA GLU A 48 -6.91 -13.50 26.74
C GLU A 48 -6.57 -14.99 26.68
N SER A 49 -6.47 -15.58 25.48
CA SER A 49 -6.14 -17.01 25.35
C SER A 49 -4.75 -17.34 25.86
N GLY A 50 -3.79 -16.40 25.74
CA GLY A 50 -2.38 -16.64 26.10
C GLY A 50 -1.65 -17.60 25.16
N ASP A 51 -2.25 -17.94 24.02
CA ASP A 51 -1.71 -18.95 23.09
C ASP A 51 -0.81 -18.35 21.99
N TYR A 52 -0.71 -17.03 21.92
CA TYR A 52 -0.02 -16.33 20.83
C TYR A 52 1.23 -15.57 21.30
N ASP A 53 2.36 -15.84 20.67
CA ASP A 53 3.61 -15.11 20.90
C ASP A 53 3.56 -13.68 20.31
N LEU A 54 2.77 -13.46 19.26
CA LEU A 54 2.58 -12.18 18.60
C LEU A 54 1.15 -12.06 18.06
N ILE A 55 0.52 -10.90 18.24
CA ILE A 55 -0.78 -10.53 17.66
C ILE A 55 -0.56 -9.37 16.70
N ILE A 56 -0.96 -9.50 15.44
CA ILE A 56 -0.74 -8.50 14.41
C ILE A 56 -2.06 -7.86 13.98
N GLY A 57 -2.17 -6.54 14.16
CA GLY A 57 -3.23 -5.72 13.56
C GLY A 57 -2.84 -5.27 12.15
N VAL A 58 -3.65 -5.61 11.14
CA VAL A 58 -3.36 -5.27 9.74
C VAL A 58 -4.22 -4.09 9.30
N GLY A 59 -3.55 -2.94 9.08
CA GLY A 59 -4.16 -1.71 8.60
C GLY A 59 -4.41 -0.64 9.68
N PHE A 60 -4.37 0.62 9.24
CA PHE A 60 -4.47 1.80 10.10
C PHE A 60 -5.79 1.88 10.88
N THR A 61 -6.87 1.29 10.37
CA THR A 61 -8.18 1.26 11.04
C THR A 61 -8.18 0.42 12.32
N MET A 62 -7.16 -0.41 12.54
CA MET A 62 -7.01 -1.24 13.75
C MET A 62 -6.38 -0.48 14.93
N LYS A 63 -5.84 0.73 14.70
CA LYS A 63 -5.03 1.48 15.67
C LYS A 63 -5.66 1.58 17.06
N ASP A 64 -6.85 2.14 17.15
CA ASP A 64 -7.48 2.44 18.45
C ASP A 64 -7.83 1.15 19.20
N SER A 65 -8.31 0.14 18.48
CA SER A 65 -8.62 -1.17 19.05
C SER A 65 -7.37 -1.89 19.56
N LEU A 66 -6.30 -1.92 18.75
CA LEU A 66 -5.05 -2.58 19.12
C LEU A 66 -4.38 -1.86 20.29
N LEU A 67 -4.34 -0.53 20.29
CA LEU A 67 -3.80 0.25 21.39
C LEU A 67 -4.52 -0.02 22.70
N ALA A 68 -5.86 -0.03 22.68
CA ALA A 68 -6.68 -0.29 23.86
C ALA A 68 -6.47 -1.69 24.42
N VAL A 69 -6.30 -2.71 23.57
CA VAL A 69 -6.04 -4.09 24.00
C VAL A 69 -4.59 -4.24 24.49
N ALA A 70 -3.62 -3.68 23.80
CA ALA A 70 -2.21 -3.76 24.21
C ALA A 70 -1.96 -3.15 25.60
N GLN A 71 -2.69 -2.09 25.97
CA GLN A 71 -2.63 -1.50 27.31
C GLN A 71 -3.22 -2.42 28.40
N GLN A 72 -4.16 -3.28 28.06
CA GLN A 72 -4.76 -4.25 28.99
C GLN A 72 -3.89 -5.50 29.17
N PHE A 73 -3.07 -5.84 28.17
CA PHE A 73 -2.22 -7.02 28.14
C PHE A 73 -0.74 -6.64 27.93
N PRO A 74 -0.08 -6.04 28.93
CA PRO A 74 1.25 -5.46 28.80
C PRO A 74 2.34 -6.49 28.48
N GLU A 75 2.15 -7.76 28.82
CA GLU A 75 3.10 -8.85 28.55
C GLU A 75 2.94 -9.46 27.16
N GLN A 76 1.79 -9.23 26.51
CA GLN A 76 1.52 -9.70 25.15
C GLN A 76 2.22 -8.80 24.13
N LYS A 77 2.94 -9.42 23.18
CA LYS A 77 3.53 -8.69 22.06
C LYS A 77 2.53 -8.43 20.96
N PHE A 78 2.52 -7.20 20.46
CA PHE A 78 1.68 -6.78 19.35
C PHE A 78 2.52 -6.17 18.21
N ALA A 79 2.00 -6.25 17.00
CA ALA A 79 2.48 -5.45 15.88
C ALA A 79 1.30 -4.79 15.16
N ILE A 80 1.52 -3.63 14.57
CA ILE A 80 0.54 -2.96 13.71
C ILE A 80 1.14 -2.61 12.36
N VAL A 81 0.43 -2.88 11.29
CA VAL A 81 0.84 -2.53 9.92
C VAL A 81 0.11 -1.26 9.49
N ASP A 82 0.83 -0.34 8.84
CA ASP A 82 0.34 0.94 8.31
C ASP A 82 -0.07 1.98 9.35
N GLU A 83 0.46 1.88 10.56
CA GLU A 83 0.26 2.91 11.57
C GLU A 83 1.49 3.06 12.45
N LYS A 84 1.64 4.22 13.07
CA LYS A 84 2.70 4.52 14.03
C LYS A 84 2.07 4.73 15.40
N ILE A 85 2.44 3.87 16.36
CA ILE A 85 2.04 3.98 17.76
C ILE A 85 3.30 4.21 18.60
N GLU A 86 3.37 5.34 19.26
CA GLU A 86 4.50 5.75 20.10
C GLU A 86 4.21 5.55 21.58
N GLY A 87 5.24 5.30 22.37
CA GLY A 87 5.16 5.29 23.83
C GLY A 87 4.46 4.08 24.45
N VAL A 88 4.30 2.98 23.70
CA VAL A 88 3.69 1.73 24.18
C VAL A 88 4.71 0.60 24.11
N ALA A 89 4.98 0.00 25.28
CA ALA A 89 6.13 -0.90 25.47
C ALA A 89 5.97 -2.29 24.83
N ASN A 90 4.83 -2.61 24.23
CA ASN A 90 4.53 -3.92 23.68
C ASN A 90 3.92 -3.87 22.26
N ILE A 91 4.09 -2.75 21.54
CA ILE A 91 3.63 -2.62 20.15
C ILE A 91 4.82 -2.29 19.23
N ALA A 92 5.08 -3.13 18.24
CA ALA A 92 5.91 -2.80 17.09
C ALA A 92 5.06 -2.16 15.97
N SER A 93 5.52 -1.07 15.38
CA SER A 93 4.83 -0.40 14.28
C SER A 93 5.58 -0.63 12.97
N LEU A 94 4.91 -1.24 11.99
CA LEU A 94 5.42 -1.53 10.65
C LEU A 94 4.82 -0.51 9.68
N SER A 95 5.52 0.61 9.48
CA SER A 95 5.07 1.71 8.63
C SER A 95 5.89 1.79 7.34
N PHE A 96 5.34 2.44 6.33
CA PHE A 96 5.98 2.55 5.02
C PHE A 96 6.09 4.01 4.57
N LYS A 97 7.07 4.27 3.69
CA LYS A 97 7.20 5.53 3.00
C LYS A 97 6.52 5.45 1.63
N GLU A 98 5.20 5.30 1.66
CA GLU A 98 4.36 5.15 0.47
C GLU A 98 4.59 6.30 -0.54
N HIS A 99 4.89 7.49 -0.04
CA HIS A 99 5.22 8.66 -0.85
C HIS A 99 6.47 8.44 -1.71
N GLU A 100 7.48 7.69 -1.24
CA GLU A 100 8.68 7.40 -2.04
C GLU A 100 8.36 6.46 -3.23
N GLY A 101 7.62 5.36 -2.99
CA GLY A 101 7.18 4.44 -4.07
C GLY A 101 6.22 5.12 -5.04
N SER A 102 5.29 5.93 -4.50
CA SER A 102 4.32 6.68 -5.31
C SER A 102 4.97 7.78 -6.15
N PHE A 103 6.10 8.35 -5.71
CA PHE A 103 6.89 9.27 -6.54
C PHE A 103 7.37 8.60 -7.82
N LEU A 104 7.88 7.37 -7.74
CA LEU A 104 8.34 6.62 -8.91
C LEU A 104 7.21 6.43 -9.93
N VAL A 105 6.05 5.99 -9.47
CA VAL A 105 4.92 5.74 -10.38
C VAL A 105 4.27 7.03 -10.86
N GLY A 106 4.36 8.12 -10.10
CA GLY A 106 3.98 9.46 -10.55
C GLY A 106 4.88 9.99 -11.66
N ALA A 107 6.20 9.79 -11.52
CA ALA A 107 7.16 10.11 -12.58
C ALA A 107 6.88 9.29 -13.84
N LEU A 108 6.65 7.98 -13.72
CA LEU A 108 6.28 7.12 -14.84
C LEU A 108 4.97 7.57 -15.50
N ALA A 109 3.94 7.90 -14.71
CA ALA A 109 2.66 8.37 -15.24
C ALA A 109 2.83 9.63 -16.09
N ALA A 110 3.66 10.58 -15.64
CA ALA A 110 3.93 11.80 -16.41
C ALA A 110 4.73 11.54 -17.68
N MET A 111 5.67 10.58 -17.68
CA MET A 111 6.41 10.16 -18.87
C MET A 111 5.49 9.50 -19.92
N MET A 112 4.47 8.76 -19.46
CA MET A 112 3.56 8.00 -20.32
C MET A 112 2.31 8.76 -20.76
N SER A 113 1.94 9.83 -20.07
CA SER A 113 0.76 10.63 -20.39
C SER A 113 0.93 11.39 -21.70
N LYS A 114 -0.05 11.24 -22.59
CA LYS A 114 -0.14 11.97 -23.88
C LYS A 114 -1.00 13.22 -23.77
N THR A 115 -1.94 13.23 -22.85
CA THR A 115 -2.87 14.35 -22.64
C THR A 115 -2.33 15.43 -21.70
N GLY A 116 -1.27 15.09 -20.95
CA GLY A 116 -0.76 15.93 -19.86
C GLY A 116 -1.71 15.98 -18.64
N THR A 117 -2.63 15.02 -18.52
CA THR A 117 -3.57 14.90 -17.40
C THR A 117 -3.52 13.47 -16.85
N ILE A 118 -3.29 13.33 -15.56
CA ILE A 118 -3.26 12.03 -14.86
C ILE A 118 -4.21 12.03 -13.67
N GLY A 119 -4.62 10.84 -13.23
CA GLY A 119 -5.61 10.67 -12.17
C GLY A 119 -5.11 9.85 -11.00
N PHE A 120 -5.64 10.14 -9.80
CA PHE A 120 -5.46 9.35 -8.59
C PHE A 120 -6.83 8.96 -8.01
N VAL A 121 -6.98 7.70 -7.62
CA VAL A 121 -8.17 7.17 -6.95
C VAL A 121 -7.76 6.62 -5.59
N GLY A 122 -8.12 7.32 -4.52
CA GLY A 122 -7.91 6.86 -3.14
C GLY A 122 -9.13 6.12 -2.58
N GLY A 123 -8.92 5.21 -1.63
CA GLY A 123 -10.00 4.61 -0.85
C GLY A 123 -10.65 5.63 0.07
N LEU A 124 -10.11 5.80 1.28
CA LEU A 124 -10.52 6.85 2.22
C LEU A 124 -9.58 8.05 2.12
N GLU A 125 -10.13 9.24 2.30
CA GLU A 125 -9.32 10.43 2.52
C GLU A 125 -8.75 10.39 3.95
N SER A 126 -7.51 9.97 4.07
CA SER A 126 -6.79 9.81 5.34
C SER A 126 -5.33 10.22 5.18
N PRO A 127 -4.62 10.54 6.26
CA PRO A 127 -3.19 10.88 6.20
C PRO A 127 -2.35 9.80 5.51
N LEU A 128 -2.68 8.51 5.72
CA LEU A 128 -2.01 7.40 5.06
C LEU A 128 -2.21 7.45 3.54
N ILE A 129 -3.47 7.54 3.08
CA ILE A 129 -3.76 7.53 1.64
C ILE A 129 -3.27 8.82 0.95
N GLN A 130 -3.22 9.93 1.69
CA GLN A 130 -2.62 11.17 1.20
C GLN A 130 -1.11 11.06 0.95
N LYS A 131 -0.37 10.16 1.64
CA LYS A 131 1.05 9.91 1.31
C LYS A 131 1.20 9.37 -0.13
N PHE A 132 0.35 8.44 -0.54
CA PHE A 132 0.35 7.91 -1.91
C PHE A 132 0.09 9.03 -2.93
N GLN A 133 -0.94 9.83 -2.70
CA GLN A 133 -1.29 10.96 -3.56
C GLN A 133 -0.16 11.99 -3.61
N SER A 134 0.42 12.34 -2.46
CA SER A 134 1.49 13.32 -2.36
C SER A 134 2.72 12.88 -3.18
N GLY A 135 3.19 11.66 -2.98
CA GLY A 135 4.30 11.11 -3.74
C GLY A 135 4.02 11.11 -5.24
N PHE A 136 2.84 10.61 -5.65
CA PHE A 136 2.40 10.57 -7.03
C PHE A 136 2.42 11.96 -7.68
N ASN A 137 1.86 12.96 -7.00
CA ASN A 137 1.81 14.33 -7.47
C ASN A 137 3.21 14.93 -7.61
N GLN A 138 4.09 14.70 -6.65
CA GLN A 138 5.47 15.21 -6.67
C GLN A 138 6.28 14.57 -7.79
N GLY A 139 6.20 13.24 -7.95
CA GLY A 139 6.88 12.52 -9.02
C GLY A 139 6.43 12.96 -10.41
N ALA A 140 5.13 13.16 -10.59
CA ALA A 140 4.59 13.66 -11.84
C ALA A 140 5.07 15.07 -12.17
N LYS A 141 5.04 15.99 -11.22
CA LYS A 141 5.53 17.36 -11.37
C LYS A 141 7.04 17.44 -11.57
N TYR A 142 7.80 16.51 -11.02
CA TYR A 142 9.25 16.40 -11.22
C TYR A 142 9.59 16.18 -12.71
N ILE A 143 8.75 15.41 -13.42
CA ILE A 143 8.91 15.15 -14.86
C ILE A 143 8.29 16.26 -15.71
N ASN A 144 7.06 16.66 -15.37
CA ASN A 144 6.33 17.69 -16.08
C ASN A 144 5.68 18.68 -15.10
N PRO A 145 6.29 19.85 -14.85
CA PRO A 145 5.75 20.83 -13.91
C PRO A 145 4.32 21.32 -14.23
N ASN A 146 3.91 21.22 -15.50
CA ASN A 146 2.62 21.69 -15.98
C ASN A 146 1.56 20.57 -16.05
N ILE A 147 1.88 19.36 -15.59
CA ILE A 147 0.93 18.25 -15.64
C ILE A 147 -0.30 18.53 -14.81
N LYS A 148 -1.48 18.24 -15.36
CA LYS A 148 -2.74 18.36 -14.65
C LYS A 148 -2.97 17.11 -13.79
N LEU A 149 -3.19 17.33 -12.50
CA LEU A 149 -3.42 16.30 -11.50
C LEU A 149 -4.89 16.30 -11.09
N LEU A 150 -5.55 15.17 -11.24
CA LEU A 150 -6.92 14.95 -10.79
C LEU A 150 -6.93 13.92 -9.68
N SER A 151 -7.75 14.12 -8.65
CA SER A 151 -7.84 13.17 -7.54
C SER A 151 -9.29 13.00 -7.10
N VAL A 152 -9.65 11.77 -6.76
CA VAL A 152 -10.94 11.43 -6.17
C VAL A 152 -10.73 10.38 -5.08
N TYR A 153 -11.61 10.38 -4.08
CA TYR A 153 -11.68 9.34 -3.06
C TYR A 153 -13.01 8.59 -3.15
N ILE A 154 -12.99 7.28 -2.92
CA ILE A 154 -14.20 6.46 -2.94
C ILE A 154 -15.10 6.85 -1.78
N GLY A 155 -14.53 6.85 -0.56
CA GLY A 155 -15.26 7.21 0.65
C GLY A 155 -16.22 6.13 1.13
N GLY A 156 -16.88 6.42 2.27
CA GLY A 156 -17.83 5.49 2.87
C GLY A 156 -17.18 4.29 3.57
N ASN A 157 -18.00 3.42 4.15
CA ASN A 157 -17.53 2.30 4.96
C ASN A 157 -16.83 1.20 4.13
N ASN A 158 -17.16 1.09 2.84
CA ASN A 158 -16.61 0.08 1.93
C ASN A 158 -15.56 0.65 0.97
N ALA A 159 -14.94 1.76 1.31
CA ALA A 159 -14.00 2.48 0.43
C ALA A 159 -12.91 1.59 -0.21
N PHE A 160 -12.47 0.55 0.49
CA PHE A 160 -11.46 -0.40 0.01
C PHE A 160 -12.05 -1.69 -0.58
N ASN A 161 -13.39 -1.79 -0.70
CA ASN A 161 -14.09 -2.96 -1.26
C ASN A 161 -15.34 -2.56 -2.05
N ASP A 162 -15.25 -1.50 -2.87
CA ASP A 162 -16.31 -1.02 -3.75
C ASP A 162 -15.77 -0.75 -5.18
N PRO A 163 -15.55 -1.81 -5.98
CA PRO A 163 -15.09 -1.67 -7.36
C PRO A 163 -16.05 -0.88 -8.25
N ALA A 164 -17.36 -0.91 -7.98
CA ALA A 164 -18.36 -0.21 -8.79
C ALA A 164 -18.19 1.32 -8.66
N SER A 165 -18.09 1.84 -7.44
CA SER A 165 -17.81 3.25 -7.20
C SER A 165 -16.45 3.67 -7.75
N ALA A 166 -15.40 2.84 -7.59
CA ALA A 166 -14.09 3.10 -8.15
C ALA A 166 -14.12 3.21 -9.68
N LYS A 167 -14.86 2.32 -10.36
CA LYS A 167 -15.04 2.37 -11.81
C LYS A 167 -15.69 3.70 -12.23
N THR A 168 -16.81 4.07 -11.64
CA THR A 168 -17.53 5.31 -11.96
C THR A 168 -16.66 6.56 -11.75
N LYS A 169 -15.94 6.62 -10.65
CA LYS A 169 -15.03 7.74 -10.35
C LYS A 169 -13.86 7.78 -11.34
N THR A 170 -13.32 6.64 -11.74
CA THR A 170 -12.26 6.55 -12.76
C THR A 170 -12.75 7.03 -14.11
N GLU A 171 -13.95 6.64 -14.52
CA GLU A 171 -14.57 7.13 -15.77
C GLU A 171 -14.72 8.65 -15.77
N THR A 172 -15.07 9.25 -14.62
CA THR A 172 -15.12 10.72 -14.46
C THR A 172 -13.75 11.37 -14.66
N LEU A 173 -12.67 10.78 -14.13
CA LEU A 173 -11.30 11.27 -14.36
C LEU A 173 -10.91 11.17 -15.85
N ILE A 174 -11.25 10.06 -16.51
CA ILE A 174 -10.96 9.83 -17.92
C ILE A 174 -11.76 10.83 -18.81
N GLN A 175 -13.01 11.13 -18.48
CA GLN A 175 -13.79 12.17 -19.15
C GLN A 175 -13.12 13.55 -19.04
N GLN A 176 -12.41 13.82 -17.94
CA GLN A 176 -11.60 15.01 -17.74
C GLN A 176 -10.19 14.91 -18.34
N LYS A 177 -9.95 13.93 -19.23
CA LYS A 177 -8.74 13.71 -20.00
C LYS A 177 -7.61 12.98 -19.25
N ALA A 178 -7.82 12.41 -18.07
CA ALA A 178 -6.83 11.54 -17.47
C ALA A 178 -6.57 10.32 -18.38
N ASP A 179 -5.32 10.06 -18.72
CA ASP A 179 -4.90 8.96 -19.58
C ASP A 179 -3.94 7.98 -18.88
N VAL A 180 -3.58 8.26 -17.63
CA VAL A 180 -2.94 7.34 -16.69
C VAL A 180 -3.62 7.51 -15.34
N VAL A 181 -4.12 6.43 -14.73
CA VAL A 181 -4.81 6.47 -13.44
C VAL A 181 -4.13 5.53 -12.45
N TYR A 182 -3.66 6.09 -11.34
CA TYR A 182 -3.11 5.36 -10.20
C TYR A 182 -4.15 5.21 -9.11
N HIS A 183 -4.16 4.07 -8.41
CA HIS A 183 -5.05 3.90 -7.26
C HIS A 183 -4.31 3.51 -5.98
N ALA A 184 -4.87 3.91 -4.84
CA ALA A 184 -4.56 3.43 -3.50
C ALA A 184 -5.88 3.08 -2.80
N ALA A 185 -6.53 2.01 -3.23
CA ALA A 185 -7.92 1.68 -2.90
C ALA A 185 -8.21 0.19 -2.68
N GLY A 186 -7.18 -0.63 -2.45
CA GLY A 186 -7.34 -2.06 -2.17
C GLY A 186 -8.14 -2.79 -3.25
N ALA A 187 -9.11 -3.62 -2.86
CA ALA A 187 -9.97 -4.38 -3.79
C ALA A 187 -10.79 -3.48 -4.73
N SER A 188 -11.11 -2.25 -4.33
CA SER A 188 -11.80 -1.26 -5.18
C SER A 188 -11.00 -0.94 -6.45
N GLY A 189 -9.68 -1.12 -6.44
CA GLY A 189 -8.79 -0.94 -7.59
C GLY A 189 -9.16 -1.78 -8.81
N GLN A 190 -9.89 -2.90 -8.63
CA GLN A 190 -10.42 -3.69 -9.75
C GLN A 190 -11.33 -2.85 -10.67
N GLY A 191 -12.11 -1.93 -10.08
CA GLY A 191 -12.92 -0.99 -10.85
C GLY A 191 -12.09 0.01 -11.67
N VAL A 192 -10.96 0.46 -11.13
CA VAL A 192 -10.00 1.32 -11.86
C VAL A 192 -9.46 0.58 -13.08
N PHE A 193 -9.02 -0.67 -12.92
CA PHE A 193 -8.50 -1.49 -14.01
C PHE A 193 -9.56 -1.76 -15.09
N GLN A 194 -10.81 -2.01 -14.66
CA GLN A 194 -11.91 -2.20 -15.60
C GLN A 194 -12.16 -0.94 -16.43
N ALA A 195 -12.29 0.24 -15.80
CA ALA A 195 -12.53 1.49 -16.50
C ALA A 195 -11.38 1.86 -17.45
N THR A 196 -10.13 1.74 -17.00
CA THR A 196 -8.96 2.07 -17.82
C THR A 196 -8.82 1.15 -19.02
N LYS A 197 -9.06 -0.15 -18.85
CA LYS A 197 -9.06 -1.13 -19.94
C LYS A 197 -10.15 -0.85 -20.97
N GLU A 198 -11.38 -0.59 -20.52
CA GLU A 198 -12.52 -0.27 -21.42
C GLU A 198 -12.31 1.02 -22.21
N LYS A 199 -11.59 1.99 -21.66
CA LYS A 199 -11.31 3.30 -22.28
C LYS A 199 -9.95 3.40 -22.98
N ASN A 200 -9.18 2.30 -23.02
CA ASN A 200 -7.84 2.25 -23.61
C ASN A 200 -6.88 3.32 -23.07
N VAL A 201 -6.90 3.54 -21.76
CA VAL A 201 -5.95 4.36 -21.02
C VAL A 201 -5.17 3.50 -20.04
N TYR A 202 -4.09 4.01 -19.47
CA TYR A 202 -3.23 3.25 -18.60
C TYR A 202 -3.71 3.28 -17.14
N ALA A 203 -3.38 2.21 -16.42
CA ALA A 203 -3.52 2.12 -14.98
C ALA A 203 -2.17 1.91 -14.30
N ILE A 204 -2.11 2.18 -13.00
CA ILE A 204 -1.02 1.81 -12.11
C ILE A 204 -1.61 1.09 -10.90
N GLY A 205 -1.07 -0.09 -10.59
CA GLY A 205 -1.45 -0.90 -9.45
C GLY A 205 -0.80 -0.47 -8.14
N VAL A 206 -1.16 -1.12 -7.03
CA VAL A 206 -0.68 -0.80 -5.68
C VAL A 206 -0.48 -2.04 -4.80
N ASP A 207 0.42 -1.94 -3.84
CA ASP A 207 0.79 -2.90 -2.79
C ASP A 207 1.41 -4.20 -3.32
N SER A 208 0.67 -4.94 -4.12
CA SER A 208 1.06 -6.22 -4.73
C SER A 208 1.28 -6.07 -6.23
N ASN A 209 1.96 -7.03 -6.84
CA ASN A 209 2.04 -7.10 -8.30
C ASN A 209 0.66 -7.39 -8.90
N GLN A 210 0.03 -6.37 -9.43
CA GLN A 210 -1.29 -6.40 -10.07
C GLN A 210 -1.20 -6.37 -11.61
N ASP A 211 0.01 -6.35 -12.18
CA ASP A 211 0.26 -6.14 -13.62
C ASP A 211 -0.45 -7.17 -14.48
N SER A 212 -0.53 -8.43 -14.02
CA SER A 212 -1.20 -9.53 -14.71
C SER A 212 -2.73 -9.45 -14.73
N ILE A 213 -3.36 -8.56 -13.93
CA ILE A 213 -4.82 -8.38 -13.91
C ILE A 213 -5.32 -7.76 -15.22
N ALA A 214 -4.54 -6.83 -15.77
CA ALA A 214 -4.82 -6.24 -17.09
C ALA A 214 -3.50 -6.01 -17.85
N PRO A 215 -2.89 -7.07 -18.43
CA PRO A 215 -1.61 -6.99 -19.10
C PRO A 215 -1.59 -5.93 -20.21
N GLY A 216 -0.57 -5.08 -20.18
CA GLY A 216 -0.41 -3.98 -21.13
C GLY A 216 -1.31 -2.76 -20.89
N THR A 217 -2.30 -2.84 -20.00
CA THR A 217 -3.07 -1.70 -19.48
C THR A 217 -2.46 -1.18 -18.19
N ILE A 218 -2.11 -2.07 -17.26
CA ILE A 218 -1.38 -1.70 -16.04
C ILE A 218 0.08 -1.55 -16.40
N LEU A 219 0.62 -0.32 -16.28
CA LEU A 219 2.01 -0.02 -16.62
C LEU A 219 3.00 -0.69 -15.67
N THR A 220 2.68 -0.65 -14.40
CA THR A 220 3.42 -1.20 -13.26
C THR A 220 2.52 -1.18 -12.03
N SER A 221 2.96 -1.80 -10.95
CA SER A 221 2.36 -1.65 -9.63
C SER A 221 3.36 -0.99 -8.69
N MET A 222 2.89 0.00 -7.90
CA MET A 222 3.65 0.53 -6.78
C MET A 222 3.67 -0.53 -5.68
N MET A 223 4.80 -1.22 -5.57
CA MET A 223 5.00 -2.32 -4.63
C MET A 223 5.19 -1.80 -3.21
N LYS A 224 4.49 -2.42 -2.27
CA LYS A 224 4.64 -2.20 -0.84
C LYS A 224 4.81 -3.57 -0.18
N TYR A 225 6.04 -3.84 0.26
CA TYR A 225 6.45 -5.18 0.67
C TYR A 225 6.00 -5.50 2.10
N VAL A 226 4.70 -5.47 2.34
CA VAL A 226 4.07 -5.82 3.63
C VAL A 226 4.38 -7.26 4.02
N ASP A 227 4.44 -8.15 3.04
CA ASP A 227 4.80 -9.56 3.22
C ASP A 227 6.18 -9.73 3.86
N ASN A 228 7.18 -8.98 3.41
CA ASN A 228 8.51 -9.02 4.01
C ASN A 228 8.50 -8.43 5.44
N ALA A 229 7.84 -7.30 5.65
CA ALA A 229 7.78 -6.68 6.97
C ALA A 229 7.09 -7.59 8.00
N VAL A 230 6.00 -8.24 7.63
CA VAL A 230 5.29 -9.21 8.49
C VAL A 230 6.16 -10.44 8.76
N PHE A 231 6.80 -11.00 7.72
CA PHE A 231 7.71 -12.14 7.87
C PHE A 231 8.87 -11.83 8.81
N ASP A 232 9.52 -10.67 8.63
CA ASP A 232 10.67 -10.27 9.44
C ASP A 232 10.27 -10.02 10.89
N GLU A 233 9.08 -9.44 11.15
CA GLU A 233 8.57 -9.24 12.51
C GLU A 233 8.33 -10.58 13.24
N VAL A 234 7.71 -11.55 12.56
CA VAL A 234 7.52 -12.90 13.10
C VAL A 234 8.87 -13.56 13.41
N LYS A 235 9.83 -13.42 12.50
CA LYS A 235 11.18 -13.96 12.69
C LYS A 235 11.88 -13.33 13.88
N GLU A 236 11.79 -12.02 14.06
CA GLU A 236 12.38 -11.35 15.23
C GLU A 236 11.77 -11.82 16.55
N VAL A 237 10.46 -12.10 16.59
CA VAL A 237 9.82 -12.68 17.79
C VAL A 237 10.39 -14.06 18.09
N LEU A 238 10.51 -14.95 17.09
CA LEU A 238 11.08 -16.29 17.27
C LEU A 238 12.54 -16.28 17.72
N GLU A 239 13.32 -15.31 17.24
CA GLU A 239 14.73 -15.15 17.61
C GLU A 239 14.92 -14.42 18.95
N GLY A 240 13.83 -14.03 19.63
CA GLY A 240 13.90 -13.26 20.88
C GLY A 240 14.41 -11.82 20.70
N LYS A 241 14.31 -11.29 19.49
CA LYS A 241 14.80 -9.95 19.10
C LYS A 241 13.68 -8.92 18.93
N TYR A 242 12.43 -9.29 19.24
CA TYR A 242 11.30 -8.37 19.16
C TYR A 242 11.58 -7.06 19.89
N GLN A 243 11.31 -5.95 19.23
CA GLN A 243 11.41 -4.61 19.80
C GLN A 243 10.15 -3.80 19.51
N PRO A 244 9.52 -3.19 20.52
CA PRO A 244 8.35 -2.34 20.37
C PRO A 244 8.75 -0.96 19.86
N VAL A 245 9.24 -0.90 18.62
CA VAL A 245 9.70 0.32 17.97
C VAL A 245 8.96 0.58 16.68
N ILE A 246 9.02 1.81 16.19
CA ILE A 246 8.54 2.16 14.87
C ILE A 246 9.60 1.80 13.83
N LYS A 247 9.26 0.87 12.94
CA LYS A 247 10.04 0.52 11.75
C LYS A 247 9.41 1.22 10.54
N GLU A 248 10.20 1.93 9.78
CA GLU A 248 9.72 2.66 8.61
C GLU A 248 10.46 2.20 7.35
N PHE A 249 9.73 1.64 6.41
CA PHE A 249 10.25 0.99 5.22
C PHE A 249 10.05 1.84 3.97
N GLY A 250 11.13 2.45 3.48
CA GLY A 250 11.16 3.22 2.23
C GLY A 250 11.88 2.48 1.11
N ILE A 251 12.27 3.22 0.08
CA ILE A 251 13.08 2.69 -1.04
C ILE A 251 14.44 2.19 -0.53
N LYS A 252 15.05 2.90 0.42
CA LYS A 252 16.35 2.53 1.00
C LYS A 252 16.30 1.19 1.71
N GLU A 253 15.23 0.92 2.43
CA GLU A 253 14.96 -0.31 3.16
C GLU A 253 14.35 -1.40 2.28
N ASN A 254 14.19 -1.18 0.97
CA ASN A 254 13.46 -2.05 0.04
C ASN A 254 12.01 -2.34 0.47
N GLY A 255 11.38 -1.39 1.14
CA GLY A 255 9.99 -1.52 1.62
C GLY A 255 8.95 -1.11 0.59
N VAL A 256 9.34 -0.27 -0.38
CA VAL A 256 8.49 0.17 -1.49
C VAL A 256 9.29 0.22 -2.79
N GLY A 257 8.60 0.13 -3.93
CA GLY A 257 9.23 0.16 -5.24
C GLY A 257 8.22 0.04 -6.38
N THR A 258 8.66 -0.54 -7.50
CA THR A 258 7.83 -0.85 -8.67
C THR A 258 8.03 -2.30 -9.08
N THR A 259 7.11 -2.84 -9.89
CA THR A 259 7.31 -4.12 -10.59
C THR A 259 8.34 -3.99 -11.72
N GLU A 260 8.73 -5.14 -12.30
CA GLU A 260 9.78 -5.24 -13.35
C GLU A 260 9.25 -4.94 -14.77
N PHE A 261 8.05 -4.38 -14.91
CA PHE A 261 7.41 -4.00 -16.18
C PHE A 261 7.20 -5.17 -17.17
N GLU A 262 6.93 -6.38 -16.67
CA GLU A 262 6.86 -7.61 -17.47
C GLU A 262 6.01 -7.48 -18.75
N PHE A 263 4.84 -6.82 -18.66
CA PHE A 263 3.88 -6.68 -19.76
C PHE A 263 3.96 -5.35 -20.51
N THR A 264 4.85 -4.44 -20.10
CA THR A 264 4.84 -3.04 -20.58
C THR A 264 6.21 -2.47 -20.91
N LYS A 265 7.27 -3.26 -20.74
CA LYS A 265 8.65 -2.84 -20.94
C LYS A 265 8.88 -2.14 -22.30
N GLU A 266 8.36 -2.74 -23.37
CA GLU A 266 8.48 -2.16 -24.73
C GLU A 266 7.69 -0.85 -24.88
N LYS A 267 6.50 -0.75 -24.24
CA LYS A 267 5.67 0.45 -24.28
C LYS A 267 6.28 1.60 -23.50
N ILE A 268 6.88 1.33 -22.36
CA ILE A 268 7.56 2.32 -21.52
C ILE A 268 8.87 2.76 -22.21
N GLY A 269 9.60 1.84 -22.78
CA GLY A 269 10.86 2.08 -23.44
C GLY A 269 12.06 2.16 -22.47
N GLU A 270 13.22 1.74 -22.95
CA GLU A 270 14.43 1.64 -22.13
C GLU A 270 14.90 2.98 -21.55
N GLU A 271 14.70 4.08 -22.27
CA GLU A 271 15.06 5.42 -21.80
C GLU A 271 14.28 5.83 -20.56
N ASN A 272 12.95 5.63 -20.57
CA ASN A 272 12.09 5.92 -19.42
C ASN A 272 12.41 5.01 -18.24
N ILE A 273 12.69 3.73 -18.49
CA ILE A 273 13.07 2.78 -17.44
C ILE A 273 14.39 3.21 -16.79
N LYS A 274 15.41 3.55 -17.58
CA LYS A 274 16.69 4.05 -17.06
C LYS A 274 16.52 5.33 -16.25
N LYS A 275 15.67 6.24 -16.73
CA LYS A 275 15.35 7.48 -15.98
C LYS A 275 14.66 7.19 -14.66
N LEU A 276 13.74 6.22 -14.64
CA LEU A 276 13.05 5.82 -13.41
C LEU A 276 14.03 5.19 -12.40
N GLU A 277 14.93 4.33 -12.84
CA GLU A 277 15.97 3.75 -11.98
C GLU A 277 16.92 4.82 -11.43
N GLN A 278 17.28 5.84 -12.22
CA GLN A 278 18.07 6.97 -11.73
C GLN A 278 17.32 7.74 -10.65
N ILE A 279 16.03 8.03 -10.84
CA ILE A 279 15.18 8.70 -9.85
C ILE A 279 15.12 7.87 -8.55
N LYS A 280 14.94 6.56 -8.67
CA LYS A 280 14.95 5.62 -7.54
C LYS A 280 16.29 5.69 -6.77
N GLN A 281 17.39 5.71 -7.48
CA GLN A 281 18.71 5.84 -6.86
C GLN A 281 18.89 7.21 -6.19
N ASP A 282 18.42 8.30 -6.80
CA ASP A 282 18.50 9.64 -6.24
C ASP A 282 17.64 9.83 -4.99
N ILE A 283 16.49 9.14 -4.88
CA ILE A 283 15.71 9.07 -3.63
C ILE A 283 16.48 8.28 -2.58
N LYS A 284 17.04 7.11 -2.94
CA LYS A 284 17.83 6.26 -2.05
C LYS A 284 19.06 6.99 -1.48
N ASP A 285 19.69 7.81 -2.30
CA ASP A 285 20.86 8.62 -1.92
C ASP A 285 20.49 9.92 -1.17
N GLY A 286 19.19 10.21 -1.03
CA GLY A 286 18.70 11.43 -0.39
C GLY A 286 18.85 12.72 -1.21
N LYS A 287 19.17 12.60 -2.51
CA LYS A 287 19.23 13.77 -3.43
C LYS A 287 17.83 14.27 -3.78
N ILE A 288 16.85 13.37 -3.83
CA ILE A 288 15.42 13.67 -3.95
C ILE A 288 14.77 13.33 -2.61
N VAL A 289 14.19 14.33 -1.95
CA VAL A 289 13.43 14.15 -0.71
C VAL A 289 11.96 14.32 -1.02
N VAL A 290 11.21 13.22 -0.90
CA VAL A 290 9.77 13.20 -1.15
C VAL A 290 9.03 13.54 0.14
N LYS A 291 8.06 14.45 0.06
CA LYS A 291 7.26 14.84 1.23
C LYS A 291 6.05 13.92 1.37
N PRO A 292 5.72 13.46 2.60
CA PRO A 292 4.56 12.60 2.84
C PRO A 292 3.21 13.34 2.81
N THR A 293 3.23 14.66 2.82
CA THR A 293 2.02 15.51 2.89
C THR A 293 1.78 16.25 1.57
N LEU A 294 0.51 16.50 1.26
CA LEU A 294 0.05 17.27 0.09
C LEU A 294 0.44 18.75 0.18
#